data_87f0402b5749a51c082ecb614d183052
#
_entry.id   87f0402b5749a51c082ecb614d183052
#
_cell.length_a   1.000
_cell.length_b   1.000
_cell.length_c   1.000
_cell.angle_alpha   90.00
_cell.angle_beta   90.00
_cell.angle_gamma   90.00
#
_symmetry.space_group_name_H-M   'P 1'
#
loop_
_entity.id
_entity.type
_entity.pdbx_description
1 polymer ?
#
loop_
_entity_poly.entity_id
_entity_poly.type
_entity_poly.pdbx_seq_one_letter_code
_entity_poly.pdbx_strand_id
1 'polypeptide(L)'
;MNYIINPAVALMNRLPMVYKFSLISILFLGPIIVLSWLVISGLNQSVQTMTRGIEGLAELQKVERLLVASMDYRDYQAPGILKDEQPLLEKANEAASRMDALLADLAEPQRSFDTSGSWQEQILAVREEWETLKANDNYQGNIDPQFKYYQEFVQKVMALLPATIEISGLGQDASRENLLLLGLVGSALPESRTVVGRARSYGIFALVEGQVGYALSETLNEIYDQLTNRSSLLSPALSVAVEASPQLAESASGALTRTEESLMTVRDELDLNVITPMRLELPWQEFDETVSAQMGYYDTLSDRIFDVVAGNLEDRLARQTGQRTLILVALIAVMLVVVYLYVGFFMSVRIAINRFSEAARNVAAGDMTTHIRLNNRDELGELTSEFNNMTDRIAELVRSVGSTTADVDQQAVRVNDTASANSQAVARQMEETGQINEAMGQMVEAVNEVTESAHRVADSAGNAEKDTEKGREVVADTVATINRLATEIAGAVDVINRVSADSDNISQVLVEIKAI
;
A
#
# COMPACT_ATOMS: atom_id res chain seq x y z
N MET A 1 38.29 11.21 34.75
CA MET A 1 37.35 12.10 34.03
C MET A 1 38.05 13.21 33.26
N ASN A 2 39.10 13.82 33.79
CA ASN A 2 39.80 14.93 33.11
C ASN A 2 40.51 14.58 31.78
N TYR A 3 40.99 13.34 31.58
CA TYR A 3 41.70 12.93 30.37
C TYR A 3 40.80 12.89 29.12
N ILE A 4 39.49 12.61 29.26
CA ILE A 4 38.53 12.53 28.14
C ILE A 4 38.02 13.93 27.77
N ILE A 5 37.92 14.84 28.76
CA ILE A 5 37.34 16.18 28.56
C ILE A 5 38.40 17.21 28.10
N ASN A 6 39.65 17.02 28.48
CA ASN A 6 40.74 17.96 28.13
C ASN A 6 40.89 18.24 26.61
N PRO A 7 40.80 17.28 25.69
CA PRO A 7 40.86 17.57 24.25
C PRO A 7 39.71 18.45 23.77
N ALA A 8 38.51 18.22 24.29
CA ALA A 8 37.32 19.02 23.94
C ALA A 8 37.44 20.46 24.45
N VAL A 9 37.92 20.60 25.71
CA VAL A 9 38.19 21.92 26.31
C VAL A 9 39.26 22.66 25.53
N ALA A 10 40.36 21.99 25.12
CA ALA A 10 41.43 22.59 24.35
C ALA A 10 40.98 23.06 22.97
N LEU A 11 40.08 22.29 22.30
CA LEU A 11 39.47 22.69 21.05
C LEU A 11 38.57 23.92 21.22
N MET A 12 37.70 23.87 22.24
CA MET A 12 36.77 24.97 22.53
C MET A 12 37.52 26.26 22.90
N ASN A 13 38.62 26.18 23.63
CA ASN A 13 39.40 27.37 24.04
C ASN A 13 40.09 28.06 22.86
N ARG A 14 40.29 27.38 21.72
CA ARG A 14 40.92 27.98 20.53
C ARG A 14 39.91 28.67 19.60
N LEU A 15 38.62 28.41 19.78
CA LEU A 15 37.56 28.93 18.90
C LEU A 15 37.01 30.25 19.46
N PRO A 16 36.81 31.27 18.61
CA PRO A 16 35.99 32.44 18.93
C PRO A 16 34.59 32.02 19.35
N MET A 17 33.95 32.85 20.18
CA MET A 17 32.64 32.54 20.79
C MET A 17 31.58 32.13 19.74
N VAL A 18 31.53 32.85 18.62
CA VAL A 18 30.61 32.55 17.49
C VAL A 18 30.80 31.12 16.98
N TYR A 19 32.05 30.69 16.78
CA TYR A 19 32.36 29.34 16.30
C TYR A 19 32.08 28.25 17.32
N LYS A 20 32.25 28.54 18.61
CA LYS A 20 31.84 27.60 19.70
C LYS A 20 30.35 27.30 19.63
N PHE A 21 29.55 28.37 19.54
CA PHE A 21 28.10 28.25 19.45
C PHE A 21 27.67 27.57 18.15
N SER A 22 28.29 27.94 17.03
CA SER A 22 27.99 27.31 15.75
C SER A 22 28.29 25.80 15.76
N LEU A 23 29.42 25.40 16.37
CA LEU A 23 29.79 23.98 16.47
C LEU A 23 28.78 23.18 17.30
N ILE A 24 28.40 23.73 18.45
CA ILE A 24 27.40 23.11 19.34
C ILE A 24 26.04 23.04 18.60
N SER A 25 25.67 24.12 17.90
CA SER A 25 24.41 24.16 17.15
C SER A 25 24.36 23.10 16.05
N ILE A 26 25.43 22.97 15.27
CA ILE A 26 25.53 21.95 14.22
C ILE A 26 25.44 20.55 14.83
N LEU A 27 26.07 20.34 15.98
CA LEU A 27 26.06 19.04 16.65
C LEU A 27 24.67 18.65 17.17
N PHE A 28 23.88 19.62 17.65
CA PHE A 28 22.53 19.38 18.18
C PHE A 28 21.44 19.45 17.08
N LEU A 29 21.51 20.44 16.19
CA LEU A 29 20.52 20.61 15.11
C LEU A 29 20.71 19.60 13.98
N GLY A 30 21.96 19.21 13.71
CA GLY A 30 22.27 18.25 12.63
C GLY A 30 21.49 16.93 12.79
N PRO A 31 21.60 16.23 13.92
CA PRO A 31 20.82 15.01 14.14
C PRO A 31 19.29 15.22 14.09
N ILE A 32 18.81 16.35 14.60
CA ILE A 32 17.37 16.67 14.57
C ILE A 32 16.91 16.84 13.13
N ILE A 33 17.67 17.55 12.29
CA ILE A 33 17.36 17.74 10.86
C ILE A 33 17.39 16.40 10.13
N VAL A 34 18.39 15.56 10.39
CA VAL A 34 18.51 14.23 9.76
C VAL A 34 17.34 13.33 10.17
N LEU A 35 17.03 13.27 11.47
CA LEU A 35 15.88 12.48 11.96
C LEU A 35 14.56 13.00 11.41
N SER A 36 14.39 14.31 11.35
CA SER A 36 13.22 14.95 10.75
C SER A 36 13.07 14.59 9.29
N TRP A 37 14.19 14.65 8.53
CA TRP A 37 14.20 14.26 7.12
C TRP A 37 13.84 12.78 6.93
N LEU A 38 14.38 11.88 7.76
CA LEU A 38 14.07 10.45 7.72
C LEU A 38 12.58 10.18 7.98
N VAL A 39 12.01 10.83 9.01
CA VAL A 39 10.60 10.69 9.35
C VAL A 39 9.71 11.22 8.21
N ILE A 40 10.00 12.40 7.69
CA ILE A 40 9.24 13.01 6.60
C ILE A 40 9.36 12.17 5.32
N SER A 41 10.57 11.69 5.01
CA SER A 41 10.82 10.85 3.83
C SER A 41 10.02 9.54 3.92
N GLY A 42 10.01 8.88 5.09
CA GLY A 42 9.21 7.67 5.31
C GLY A 42 7.71 7.90 5.17
N LEU A 43 7.20 9.01 5.72
CA LEU A 43 5.78 9.38 5.57
C LEU A 43 5.42 9.73 4.13
N ASN A 44 6.30 10.43 3.42
CA ASN A 44 6.08 10.73 2.00
C ASN A 44 6.07 9.46 1.15
N GLN A 45 6.97 8.53 1.40
CA GLN A 45 7.00 7.25 0.71
C GLN A 45 5.70 6.47 0.94
N SER A 46 5.20 6.42 2.17
CA SER A 46 3.93 5.77 2.49
C SER A 46 2.74 6.40 1.76
N VAL A 47 2.65 7.73 1.75
CA VAL A 47 1.62 8.48 0.99
C VAL A 47 1.72 8.19 -0.51
N GLN A 48 2.94 8.20 -1.08
CA GLN A 48 3.15 7.88 -2.49
C GLN A 48 2.72 6.46 -2.84
N THR A 49 3.07 5.47 -2.00
CA THR A 49 2.66 4.08 -2.21
C THR A 49 1.14 3.94 -2.22
N MET A 50 0.45 4.62 -1.29
CA MET A 50 -1.01 4.61 -1.28
C MET A 50 -1.62 5.30 -2.50
N THR A 51 -1.07 6.43 -2.91
CA THR A 51 -1.54 7.14 -4.12
C THR A 51 -1.38 6.26 -5.36
N ARG A 52 -0.24 5.56 -5.49
CA ARG A 52 -0.02 4.57 -6.55
C ARG A 52 -1.00 3.41 -6.47
N GLY A 53 -1.29 2.93 -5.26
CA GLY A 53 -2.29 1.88 -5.06
C GLY A 53 -3.69 2.30 -5.51
N ILE A 54 -4.11 3.53 -5.21
CA ILE A 54 -5.41 4.06 -5.66
C ILE A 54 -5.46 4.18 -7.18
N GLU A 55 -4.40 4.69 -7.82
CA GLU A 55 -4.31 4.74 -9.27
C GLU A 55 -4.31 3.32 -9.87
N GLY A 56 -3.52 2.41 -9.29
CA GLY A 56 -3.49 1.01 -9.70
C GLY A 56 -4.83 0.30 -9.55
N LEU A 57 -5.63 0.64 -8.53
CA LEU A 57 -6.97 0.10 -8.35
C LEU A 57 -7.91 0.54 -9.49
N ALA A 58 -7.84 1.79 -9.91
CA ALA A 58 -8.63 2.29 -11.04
C ALA A 58 -8.24 1.59 -12.35
N GLU A 59 -6.94 1.36 -12.58
CA GLU A 59 -6.49 0.61 -13.74
C GLU A 59 -6.83 -0.88 -13.63
N LEU A 60 -6.79 -1.48 -12.43
CA LEU A 60 -7.22 -2.85 -12.20
C LEU A 60 -8.70 -3.05 -12.56
N GLN A 61 -9.57 -2.09 -12.23
CA GLN A 61 -10.97 -2.12 -12.63
C GLN A 61 -11.15 -2.08 -14.16
N LYS A 62 -10.32 -1.31 -14.87
CA LYS A 62 -10.32 -1.30 -16.34
C LYS A 62 -9.82 -2.63 -16.93
N VAL A 63 -8.78 -3.20 -16.34
CA VAL A 63 -8.27 -4.54 -16.72
C VAL A 63 -9.32 -5.62 -16.48
N GLU A 64 -10.06 -5.54 -15.37
CA GLU A 64 -11.18 -6.46 -15.12
C GLU A 64 -12.28 -6.31 -16.16
N ARG A 65 -12.67 -5.08 -16.51
CA ARG A 65 -13.64 -4.83 -17.59
C ARG A 65 -13.13 -5.31 -18.96
N LEU A 66 -11.83 -5.18 -19.23
CA LEU A 66 -11.21 -5.74 -20.43
C LEU A 66 -11.32 -7.27 -20.44
N LEU A 67 -11.06 -7.91 -19.29
CA LEU A 67 -11.22 -9.35 -19.17
C LEU A 67 -12.66 -9.79 -19.40
N VAL A 68 -13.64 -9.10 -18.81
CA VAL A 68 -15.07 -9.36 -19.04
C VAL A 68 -15.40 -9.25 -20.52
N ALA A 69 -14.97 -8.18 -21.19
CA ALA A 69 -15.20 -8.01 -22.61
C ALA A 69 -14.52 -9.10 -23.47
N SER A 70 -13.32 -9.53 -23.09
CA SER A 70 -12.60 -10.60 -23.78
C SER A 70 -13.28 -11.98 -23.63
N MET A 71 -13.85 -12.24 -22.45
CA MET A 71 -14.65 -13.43 -22.22
C MET A 71 -15.95 -13.40 -23.03
N ASP A 72 -16.64 -12.27 -23.04
CA ASP A 72 -17.85 -12.11 -23.84
C ASP A 72 -17.56 -12.29 -25.33
N TYR A 73 -16.47 -11.70 -25.85
CA TYR A 73 -16.03 -11.91 -27.22
C TYR A 73 -15.82 -13.40 -27.52
N ARG A 74 -15.02 -14.10 -26.71
CA ARG A 74 -14.79 -15.55 -26.83
C ARG A 74 -16.10 -16.34 -26.86
N ASP A 75 -16.99 -16.04 -25.92
CA ASP A 75 -18.20 -16.82 -25.67
C ASP A 75 -19.20 -16.71 -26.79
N TYR A 76 -19.27 -15.56 -27.46
CA TYR A 76 -20.16 -15.34 -28.60
C TYR A 76 -19.47 -15.61 -29.97
N GLN A 77 -18.19 -15.25 -30.10
CA GLN A 77 -17.46 -15.41 -31.36
C GLN A 77 -17.26 -16.90 -31.70
N ALA A 78 -16.95 -17.74 -30.70
CA ALA A 78 -16.69 -19.16 -30.98
C ALA A 78 -17.91 -19.89 -31.59
N PRO A 79 -19.12 -19.86 -31.01
CA PRO A 79 -20.29 -20.45 -31.63
C PRO A 79 -20.76 -19.64 -32.84
N GLY A 80 -20.65 -18.30 -32.83
CA GLY A 80 -21.10 -17.43 -33.90
C GLY A 80 -20.43 -17.70 -35.26
N ILE A 81 -19.08 -17.80 -35.26
CA ILE A 81 -18.32 -18.08 -36.49
C ILE A 81 -18.54 -19.51 -37.00
N LEU A 82 -18.73 -20.48 -36.11
CA LEU A 82 -18.94 -21.87 -36.48
C LEU A 82 -20.33 -22.13 -37.10
N LYS A 83 -21.32 -21.34 -36.69
CA LYS A 83 -22.72 -21.49 -37.11
C LYS A 83 -23.21 -20.41 -38.07
N ASP A 84 -22.35 -19.43 -38.39
CA ASP A 84 -22.70 -18.23 -39.15
C ASP A 84 -23.95 -17.52 -38.59
N GLU A 85 -24.03 -17.49 -37.23
CA GLU A 85 -25.16 -16.93 -36.48
C GLU A 85 -24.95 -15.44 -36.27
N GLN A 86 -25.56 -14.59 -37.08
CA GLN A 86 -25.34 -13.15 -37.11
C GLN A 86 -25.59 -12.46 -35.76
N PRO A 87 -26.66 -12.77 -34.98
CA PRO A 87 -26.88 -12.14 -33.68
C PRO A 87 -25.78 -12.44 -32.66
N LEU A 88 -25.11 -13.59 -32.75
CA LEU A 88 -23.94 -13.91 -31.89
C LEU A 88 -22.72 -13.10 -32.31
N LEU A 89 -22.50 -12.96 -33.62
CA LEU A 89 -21.41 -12.15 -34.15
C LEU A 89 -21.61 -10.66 -33.86
N GLU A 90 -22.84 -10.16 -33.81
CA GLU A 90 -23.15 -8.79 -33.37
C GLU A 90 -22.75 -8.59 -31.89
N LYS A 91 -23.13 -9.51 -30.99
CA LYS A 91 -22.72 -9.47 -29.58
C LYS A 91 -21.18 -9.56 -29.42
N ALA A 92 -20.53 -10.40 -30.22
CA ALA A 92 -19.06 -10.46 -30.24
C ALA A 92 -18.44 -9.15 -30.73
N ASN A 93 -18.99 -8.50 -31.74
CA ASN A 93 -18.51 -7.20 -32.23
C ASN A 93 -18.71 -6.07 -31.21
N GLU A 94 -19.80 -6.09 -30.44
CA GLU A 94 -20.00 -5.17 -29.34
C GLU A 94 -18.93 -5.37 -28.26
N ALA A 95 -18.61 -6.63 -27.93
CA ALA A 95 -17.54 -6.95 -26.99
C ALA A 95 -16.16 -6.51 -27.53
N ALA A 96 -15.89 -6.76 -28.82
CA ALA A 96 -14.67 -6.30 -29.51
C ALA A 96 -14.54 -4.77 -29.45
N SER A 97 -15.62 -4.04 -29.67
CA SER A 97 -15.62 -2.57 -29.60
C SER A 97 -15.31 -2.06 -28.18
N ARG A 98 -15.84 -2.75 -27.15
CA ARG A 98 -15.49 -2.45 -25.75
C ARG A 98 -14.01 -2.72 -25.47
N MET A 99 -13.46 -3.82 -26.00
CA MET A 99 -12.04 -4.15 -25.85
C MET A 99 -11.15 -3.11 -26.53
N ASP A 100 -11.49 -2.69 -27.76
CA ASP A 100 -10.75 -1.65 -28.49
C ASP A 100 -10.68 -0.35 -27.69
N ALA A 101 -11.80 0.09 -27.11
CA ALA A 101 -11.86 1.29 -26.31
C ALA A 101 -11.03 1.16 -25.00
N LEU A 102 -11.15 0.03 -24.30
CA LEU A 102 -10.41 -0.21 -23.07
C LEU A 102 -8.90 -0.35 -23.32
N LEU A 103 -8.49 -1.06 -24.36
CA LEU A 103 -7.08 -1.19 -24.73
C LEU A 103 -6.48 0.13 -25.20
N ALA A 104 -7.25 1.00 -25.85
CA ALA A 104 -6.80 2.33 -26.21
C ALA A 104 -6.53 3.18 -24.96
N ASP A 105 -7.44 3.15 -23.98
CA ASP A 105 -7.29 3.89 -22.70
C ASP A 105 -6.13 3.31 -21.85
N LEU A 106 -6.07 1.99 -21.69
CA LEU A 106 -5.00 1.32 -20.93
C LEU A 106 -3.61 1.53 -21.56
N ALA A 107 -3.53 1.66 -22.88
CA ALA A 107 -2.29 1.88 -23.62
C ALA A 107 -1.77 3.32 -23.53
N GLU A 108 -2.53 4.25 -22.95
CA GLU A 108 -2.04 5.62 -22.72
C GLU A 108 -0.79 5.61 -21.82
N PRO A 109 0.28 6.35 -22.20
CA PRO A 109 1.53 6.35 -21.42
C PRO A 109 1.38 7.08 -20.09
N GLN A 110 2.27 6.76 -19.14
CA GLN A 110 2.47 7.41 -17.85
C GLN A 110 1.41 7.10 -16.78
N ARG A 111 1.54 5.90 -16.22
CA ARG A 111 0.93 5.58 -14.93
C ARG A 111 1.97 5.73 -13.80
N SER A 112 1.63 6.45 -12.73
CA SER A 112 2.59 6.77 -11.66
C SER A 112 3.02 5.54 -10.86
N PHE A 113 2.21 4.49 -10.85
CA PHE A 113 2.54 3.22 -10.19
C PHE A 113 3.49 2.35 -11.00
N ASP A 114 3.51 2.45 -12.34
CA ASP A 114 4.39 1.66 -13.20
C ASP A 114 5.75 2.35 -13.38
N THR A 115 6.57 2.28 -12.34
CA THR A 115 7.91 2.90 -12.35
C THR A 115 8.92 2.19 -13.24
N SER A 116 8.68 0.91 -13.56
CA SER A 116 9.53 0.07 -14.41
C SER A 116 9.14 0.12 -15.89
N GLY A 117 7.92 0.52 -16.20
CA GLY A 117 7.32 0.39 -17.52
C GLY A 117 6.85 -1.03 -17.86
N SER A 118 6.99 -1.98 -16.93
CA SER A 118 6.68 -3.39 -17.19
C SER A 118 5.18 -3.66 -17.33
N TRP A 119 4.34 -2.91 -16.63
CA TRP A 119 2.90 -2.99 -16.79
C TRP A 119 2.46 -2.48 -18.17
N GLN A 120 2.99 -1.33 -18.56
CA GLN A 120 2.73 -0.74 -19.88
C GLN A 120 3.15 -1.67 -21.02
N GLU A 121 4.30 -2.33 -20.89
CA GLU A 121 4.78 -3.31 -21.85
C GLU A 121 3.82 -4.50 -21.99
N GLN A 122 3.29 -5.03 -20.88
CA GLN A 122 2.30 -6.11 -20.89
C GLN A 122 0.98 -5.67 -21.55
N ILE A 123 0.50 -4.47 -21.28
CA ILE A 123 -0.71 -3.91 -21.93
C ILE A 123 -0.51 -3.81 -23.45
N LEU A 124 0.64 -3.28 -23.88
CA LEU A 124 0.95 -3.15 -25.31
C LEU A 124 1.06 -4.52 -26.00
N ALA A 125 1.63 -5.52 -25.33
CA ALA A 125 1.71 -6.88 -25.83
C ALA A 125 0.31 -7.51 -26.00
N VAL A 126 -0.58 -7.35 -25.02
CA VAL A 126 -1.97 -7.81 -25.11
C VAL A 126 -2.72 -7.08 -26.23
N ARG A 127 -2.48 -5.79 -26.40
CA ARG A 127 -3.07 -5.00 -27.49
C ARG A 127 -2.61 -5.51 -28.88
N GLU A 128 -1.32 -5.75 -29.06
CA GLU A 128 -0.77 -6.28 -30.32
C GLU A 128 -1.36 -7.65 -30.63
N GLU A 129 -1.50 -8.49 -29.62
CA GLU A 129 -2.11 -9.80 -29.80
C GLU A 129 -3.60 -9.73 -30.14
N TRP A 130 -4.34 -8.80 -29.51
CA TRP A 130 -5.73 -8.53 -29.86
C TRP A 130 -5.88 -8.10 -31.33
N GLU A 131 -5.03 -7.19 -31.81
CA GLU A 131 -5.04 -6.78 -33.22
C GLU A 131 -4.73 -7.97 -34.16
N THR A 132 -3.82 -8.84 -33.75
CA THR A 132 -3.48 -10.05 -34.49
C THR A 132 -4.64 -11.03 -34.52
N LEU A 133 -5.30 -11.26 -33.38
CA LEU A 133 -6.44 -12.15 -33.26
C LEU A 133 -7.62 -11.64 -34.07
N LYS A 134 -7.89 -10.33 -34.06
CA LYS A 134 -8.96 -9.69 -34.81
C LYS A 134 -8.74 -9.73 -36.32
N ALA A 135 -7.47 -9.67 -36.76
CA ALA A 135 -7.12 -9.72 -38.19
C ALA A 135 -7.14 -11.14 -38.79
N ASN A 136 -7.14 -12.18 -37.94
CA ASN A 136 -7.06 -13.57 -38.38
C ASN A 136 -8.41 -14.27 -38.26
N ASP A 137 -9.08 -14.53 -39.38
CA ASP A 137 -10.26 -15.40 -39.49
C ASP A 137 -9.86 -16.87 -39.32
N ASN A 138 -9.45 -17.26 -38.12
CA ASN A 138 -9.04 -18.63 -37.84
C ASN A 138 -10.26 -19.50 -37.51
N TYR A 139 -10.86 -20.07 -38.56
CA TYR A 139 -11.90 -21.09 -38.42
C TYR A 139 -11.26 -22.44 -38.05
N GLN A 140 -11.55 -22.95 -36.85
CA GLN A 140 -10.98 -24.21 -36.32
C GLN A 140 -11.85 -25.45 -36.56
N GLY A 141 -12.97 -25.30 -37.24
CA GLY A 141 -13.84 -26.40 -37.68
C GLY A 141 -14.71 -27.06 -36.61
N ASN A 142 -14.42 -26.88 -35.32
CA ASN A 142 -15.22 -27.41 -34.21
C ASN A 142 -15.18 -26.46 -33.01
N ILE A 143 -16.18 -26.57 -32.12
CA ILE A 143 -16.33 -25.67 -30.98
C ILE A 143 -15.16 -25.74 -29.99
N ASP A 144 -14.64 -26.91 -29.69
CA ASP A 144 -13.57 -27.05 -28.69
C ASP A 144 -12.26 -26.37 -29.13
N PRO A 145 -11.68 -26.62 -30.31
CA PRO A 145 -10.51 -25.88 -30.77
C PRO A 145 -10.81 -24.39 -31.01
N GLN A 146 -12.03 -24.04 -31.46
CA GLN A 146 -12.41 -22.65 -31.69
C GLN A 146 -12.49 -21.87 -30.38
N PHE A 147 -13.12 -22.44 -29.37
CA PHE A 147 -13.18 -21.83 -28.02
C PHE A 147 -11.77 -21.69 -27.41
N LYS A 148 -10.95 -22.74 -27.49
CA LYS A 148 -9.57 -22.72 -26.96
C LYS A 148 -8.71 -21.66 -27.63
N TYR A 149 -8.88 -21.43 -28.91
CA TYR A 149 -8.18 -20.39 -29.65
C TYR A 149 -8.40 -19.00 -29.05
N TYR A 150 -9.65 -18.64 -28.74
CA TYR A 150 -9.95 -17.37 -28.06
C TYR A 150 -9.60 -17.39 -26.56
N GLN A 151 -9.70 -18.57 -25.94
CA GLN A 151 -9.37 -18.74 -24.52
C GLN A 151 -7.90 -18.42 -24.22
N GLU A 152 -6.98 -18.69 -25.14
CA GLU A 152 -5.56 -18.34 -24.97
C GLU A 152 -5.36 -16.83 -24.80
N PHE A 153 -6.07 -16.02 -25.57
CA PHE A 153 -6.07 -14.58 -25.41
C PHE A 153 -6.68 -14.15 -24.06
N VAL A 154 -7.84 -14.72 -23.70
CA VAL A 154 -8.49 -14.44 -22.40
C VAL A 154 -7.54 -14.73 -21.24
N GLN A 155 -6.75 -15.81 -21.31
CA GLN A 155 -5.78 -16.14 -20.26
C GLN A 155 -4.68 -15.07 -20.11
N LYS A 156 -4.25 -14.46 -21.22
CA LYS A 156 -3.26 -13.38 -21.19
C LYS A 156 -3.84 -12.10 -20.58
N VAL A 157 -5.08 -11.78 -20.94
CA VAL A 157 -5.79 -10.66 -20.28
C VAL A 157 -5.99 -10.97 -18.78
N MET A 158 -6.36 -12.18 -18.42
CA MET A 158 -6.52 -12.61 -17.02
C MET A 158 -5.22 -12.45 -16.23
N ALA A 159 -4.07 -12.74 -16.84
CA ALA A 159 -2.76 -12.60 -16.20
C ALA A 159 -2.41 -11.13 -15.87
N LEU A 160 -3.04 -10.15 -16.53
CA LEU A 160 -2.87 -8.73 -16.20
C LEU A 160 -3.43 -8.37 -14.82
N LEU A 161 -4.45 -9.08 -14.31
CA LEU A 161 -5.04 -8.78 -13.00
C LEU A 161 -4.03 -8.92 -11.87
N PRO A 162 -3.42 -10.10 -11.63
CA PRO A 162 -2.40 -10.25 -10.58
C PRO A 162 -1.17 -9.37 -10.86
N ALA A 163 -0.78 -9.17 -12.12
CA ALA A 163 0.31 -8.28 -12.48
C ALA A 163 0.02 -6.82 -12.09
N THR A 164 -1.21 -6.33 -12.33
CA THR A 164 -1.63 -4.99 -11.94
C THR A 164 -1.64 -4.84 -10.41
N ILE A 165 -2.15 -5.83 -9.68
CA ILE A 165 -2.15 -5.85 -8.21
C ILE A 165 -0.72 -5.80 -7.66
N GLU A 166 0.21 -6.53 -8.25
CA GLU A 166 1.60 -6.59 -7.81
C GLU A 166 2.34 -5.28 -8.12
N ILE A 167 2.31 -4.82 -9.38
CA ILE A 167 3.07 -3.65 -9.85
C ILE A 167 2.57 -2.36 -9.19
N SER A 168 1.25 -2.23 -8.97
CA SER A 168 0.67 -1.07 -8.27
C SER A 168 0.96 -1.05 -6.77
N GLY A 169 1.47 -2.14 -6.20
CA GLY A 169 1.72 -2.28 -4.77
C GLY A 169 0.46 -2.65 -3.96
N LEU A 170 -0.69 -2.84 -4.59
CA LEU A 170 -1.92 -3.28 -3.92
C LEU A 170 -1.76 -4.63 -3.22
N GLY A 171 -0.93 -5.53 -3.77
CA GLY A 171 -0.61 -6.82 -3.17
C GLY A 171 0.22 -6.74 -1.88
N GLN A 172 0.78 -5.56 -1.58
CA GLN A 172 1.54 -5.29 -0.36
C GLN A 172 0.73 -4.47 0.66
N ASP A 173 -0.57 -4.31 0.44
CA ASP A 173 -1.44 -3.60 1.38
C ASP A 173 -1.40 -4.28 2.76
N ALA A 174 -1.24 -3.47 3.80
CA ALA A 174 -1.26 -3.94 5.18
C ALA A 174 -2.67 -4.37 5.65
N SER A 175 -3.73 -4.07 4.89
CA SER A 175 -5.10 -4.46 5.19
C SER A 175 -5.36 -5.88 4.70
N ARG A 176 -5.59 -6.80 5.62
CA ARG A 176 -6.05 -8.17 5.29
C ARG A 176 -7.37 -8.15 4.53
N GLU A 177 -8.26 -7.24 4.88
CA GLU A 177 -9.52 -7.02 4.17
C GLU A 177 -9.28 -6.74 2.69
N ASN A 178 -8.51 -5.71 2.37
CA ASN A 178 -8.21 -5.34 0.99
C ASN A 178 -7.55 -6.49 0.22
N LEU A 179 -6.59 -7.21 0.84
CA LEU A 179 -5.93 -8.34 0.18
C LEU A 179 -6.90 -9.48 -0.16
N LEU A 180 -7.85 -9.78 0.72
CA LEU A 180 -8.87 -10.80 0.46
C LEU A 180 -9.84 -10.35 -0.64
N LEU A 181 -10.26 -9.10 -0.61
CA LEU A 181 -11.14 -8.52 -1.63
C LEU A 181 -10.46 -8.48 -3.01
N LEU A 182 -9.20 -8.05 -3.06
CA LEU A 182 -8.39 -8.07 -4.29
C LEU A 182 -8.13 -9.50 -4.78
N GLY A 183 -8.01 -10.47 -3.88
CA GLY A 183 -7.92 -11.88 -4.22
C GLY A 183 -9.19 -12.41 -4.90
N LEU A 184 -10.38 -11.92 -4.52
CA LEU A 184 -11.63 -12.27 -5.19
C LEU A 184 -11.64 -11.75 -6.64
N VAL A 185 -11.38 -10.46 -6.84
CA VAL A 185 -11.42 -9.85 -8.19
C VAL A 185 -10.21 -10.23 -9.04
N GLY A 186 -9.08 -10.57 -8.41
CA GLY A 186 -7.86 -10.97 -9.10
C GLY A 186 -7.85 -12.44 -9.57
N SER A 187 -8.66 -13.31 -8.96
CA SER A 187 -8.66 -14.74 -9.32
C SER A 187 -10.02 -15.43 -9.18
N ALA A 188 -10.65 -15.41 -8.00
CA ALA A 188 -11.79 -16.27 -7.70
C ALA A 188 -13.02 -15.97 -8.58
N LEU A 189 -13.37 -14.70 -8.75
CA LEU A 189 -14.48 -14.28 -9.61
C LEU A 189 -14.17 -14.49 -11.09
N PRO A 190 -13.00 -14.06 -11.64
CA PRO A 190 -12.61 -14.33 -13.02
C PRO A 190 -12.60 -15.80 -13.40
N GLU A 191 -12.05 -16.66 -12.54
CA GLU A 191 -12.03 -18.10 -12.80
C GLU A 191 -13.43 -18.71 -12.80
N SER A 192 -14.31 -18.25 -11.89
CA SER A 192 -15.72 -18.69 -11.86
C SER A 192 -16.46 -18.23 -13.10
N ARG A 193 -16.29 -16.97 -13.50
CA ARG A 193 -16.86 -16.41 -14.72
C ARG A 193 -16.39 -17.16 -15.98
N THR A 194 -15.12 -17.59 -15.99
CA THR A 194 -14.60 -18.40 -17.11
C THR A 194 -15.37 -19.69 -17.30
N VAL A 195 -15.71 -20.39 -16.20
CA VAL A 195 -16.48 -21.64 -16.28
C VAL A 195 -17.93 -21.37 -16.71
N VAL A 196 -18.55 -20.31 -16.19
CA VAL A 196 -19.89 -19.87 -16.63
C VAL A 196 -19.90 -19.52 -18.11
N GLY A 197 -18.88 -18.78 -18.59
CA GLY A 197 -18.73 -18.43 -20.01
C GLY A 197 -18.52 -19.65 -20.89
N ARG A 198 -17.77 -20.65 -20.42
CA ARG A 198 -17.65 -21.93 -21.12
C ARG A 198 -19.02 -22.60 -21.24
N ALA A 199 -19.80 -22.64 -20.17
CA ALA A 199 -21.15 -23.17 -20.19
C ALA A 199 -22.05 -22.40 -21.18
N ARG A 200 -21.97 -21.06 -21.19
CA ARG A 200 -22.68 -20.19 -22.12
C ARG A 200 -22.35 -20.54 -23.56
N SER A 201 -21.07 -20.53 -23.92
CA SER A 201 -20.60 -20.73 -25.29
C SER A 201 -20.97 -22.12 -25.83
N TYR A 202 -20.73 -23.17 -25.06
CA TYR A 202 -21.02 -24.55 -25.47
C TYR A 202 -22.52 -24.85 -25.43
N GLY A 203 -23.27 -24.28 -24.48
CA GLY A 203 -24.72 -24.37 -24.43
C GLY A 203 -25.39 -23.69 -25.65
N ILE A 204 -24.97 -22.45 -25.96
CA ILE A 204 -25.43 -21.74 -27.17
C ILE A 204 -25.11 -22.57 -28.42
N PHE A 205 -23.86 -23.06 -28.53
CA PHE A 205 -23.49 -23.88 -29.69
C PHE A 205 -24.36 -25.12 -29.84
N ALA A 206 -24.64 -25.84 -28.74
CA ALA A 206 -25.52 -27.00 -28.76
C ALA A 206 -26.95 -26.65 -29.19
N LEU A 207 -27.51 -25.56 -28.65
CA LEU A 207 -28.88 -25.11 -28.96
C LEU A 207 -29.03 -24.64 -30.40
N VAL A 208 -28.02 -23.96 -30.94
CA VAL A 208 -27.99 -23.58 -32.39
C VAL A 208 -27.83 -24.79 -33.28
N GLU A 209 -27.03 -25.81 -32.86
CA GLU A 209 -26.89 -27.09 -33.58
C GLU A 209 -28.19 -27.90 -33.54
N GLY A 210 -29.00 -27.75 -32.48
CA GLY A 210 -30.24 -28.49 -32.28
C GLY A 210 -30.05 -29.93 -31.82
N GLN A 211 -28.81 -30.37 -31.62
CA GLN A 211 -28.45 -31.73 -31.16
C GLN A 211 -27.10 -31.74 -30.44
N VAL A 212 -26.92 -32.71 -29.57
CA VAL A 212 -25.66 -32.92 -28.85
C VAL A 212 -25.00 -34.19 -29.36
N GLY A 213 -23.90 -34.03 -30.09
CA GLY A 213 -23.06 -35.17 -30.50
C GLY A 213 -22.23 -35.71 -29.35
N TYR A 214 -21.65 -36.90 -29.49
CA TYR A 214 -20.92 -37.61 -28.44
C TYR A 214 -19.81 -36.74 -27.81
N ALA A 215 -18.93 -36.17 -28.62
CA ALA A 215 -17.82 -35.34 -28.13
C ALA A 215 -18.31 -34.08 -27.38
N LEU A 216 -19.37 -33.45 -27.89
CA LEU A 216 -19.98 -32.29 -27.25
C LEU A 216 -20.64 -32.67 -25.90
N SER A 217 -21.30 -33.84 -25.85
CA SER A 217 -21.89 -34.37 -24.60
C SER A 217 -20.82 -34.60 -23.52
N GLU A 218 -19.68 -35.16 -23.89
CA GLU A 218 -18.56 -35.35 -22.97
C GLU A 218 -18.06 -34.00 -22.42
N THR A 219 -17.86 -33.01 -23.30
CA THR A 219 -17.45 -31.66 -22.89
C THR A 219 -18.49 -30.97 -22.00
N LEU A 220 -19.77 -31.09 -22.33
CA LEU A 220 -20.85 -30.50 -21.52
C LEU A 220 -20.93 -31.11 -20.13
N ASN A 221 -20.72 -32.41 -19.99
CA ASN A 221 -20.64 -33.09 -18.69
C ASN A 221 -19.40 -32.64 -17.91
N GLU A 222 -18.25 -32.46 -18.58
CA GLU A 222 -17.06 -31.87 -17.95
C GLU A 222 -17.32 -30.46 -17.43
N ILE A 223 -18.04 -29.62 -18.22
CA ILE A 223 -18.44 -28.27 -17.80
C ILE A 223 -19.39 -28.33 -16.59
N TYR A 224 -20.34 -29.24 -16.58
CA TYR A 224 -21.23 -29.49 -15.45
C TYR A 224 -20.46 -29.79 -14.16
N ASP A 225 -19.47 -30.69 -14.24
CA ASP A 225 -18.60 -31.02 -13.11
C ASP A 225 -17.73 -29.82 -12.70
N GLN A 226 -17.22 -29.04 -13.66
CA GLN A 226 -16.44 -27.85 -13.37
C GLN A 226 -17.27 -26.78 -12.67
N LEU A 227 -18.53 -26.56 -13.04
CA LEU A 227 -19.44 -25.64 -12.37
C LEU A 227 -19.67 -26.05 -10.89
N THR A 228 -19.88 -27.34 -10.66
CA THR A 228 -20.05 -27.89 -9.30
C THR A 228 -18.78 -27.73 -8.46
N ASN A 229 -17.64 -28.10 -9.02
CA ASN A 229 -16.36 -27.98 -8.34
C ASN A 229 -16.01 -26.50 -8.06
N ARG A 230 -16.29 -25.62 -9.02
CA ARG A 230 -16.00 -24.20 -8.86
C ARG A 230 -16.88 -23.55 -7.79
N SER A 231 -18.15 -23.95 -7.69
CA SER A 231 -19.05 -23.50 -6.62
C SER A 231 -18.48 -23.87 -5.24
N SER A 232 -17.95 -25.07 -5.09
CA SER A 232 -17.35 -25.51 -3.82
C SER A 232 -16.07 -24.74 -3.43
N LEU A 233 -15.39 -24.10 -4.38
CA LEU A 233 -14.22 -23.26 -4.15
C LEU A 233 -14.60 -21.79 -3.93
N LEU A 234 -15.62 -21.31 -4.65
CA LEU A 234 -16.05 -19.91 -4.58
C LEU A 234 -16.74 -19.60 -3.25
N SER A 235 -17.64 -20.46 -2.78
CA SER A 235 -18.42 -20.23 -1.55
C SER A 235 -17.53 -19.98 -0.32
N PRO A 236 -16.49 -20.79 -0.01
CA PRO A 236 -15.57 -20.48 1.07
C PRO A 236 -14.79 -19.18 0.87
N ALA A 237 -14.40 -18.86 -0.37
CA ALA A 237 -13.66 -17.63 -0.66
C ALA A 237 -14.52 -16.38 -0.40
N LEU A 238 -15.80 -16.41 -0.81
CA LEU A 238 -16.76 -15.36 -0.52
C LEU A 238 -17.01 -15.23 0.99
N SER A 239 -17.19 -16.35 1.68
CA SER A 239 -17.41 -16.37 3.14
C SER A 239 -16.25 -15.72 3.90
N VAL A 240 -15.01 -16.06 3.56
CA VAL A 240 -13.80 -15.46 4.18
C VAL A 240 -13.71 -13.96 3.90
N ALA A 241 -14.06 -13.52 2.70
CA ALA A 241 -14.05 -12.10 2.34
C ALA A 241 -15.15 -11.32 3.08
N VAL A 242 -16.34 -11.88 3.19
CA VAL A 242 -17.48 -11.31 3.95
C VAL A 242 -17.14 -11.18 5.43
N GLU A 243 -16.52 -12.22 6.03
CA GLU A 243 -16.07 -12.17 7.42
C GLU A 243 -15.02 -11.07 7.65
N ALA A 244 -14.14 -10.85 6.67
CA ALA A 244 -13.10 -9.84 6.74
C ALA A 244 -13.63 -8.42 6.47
N SER A 245 -14.73 -8.26 5.72
CA SER A 245 -15.28 -6.98 5.29
C SER A 245 -16.77 -6.85 5.64
N PRO A 246 -17.10 -6.33 6.83
CA PRO A 246 -18.49 -6.03 7.20
C PRO A 246 -19.16 -5.03 6.25
N GLN A 247 -18.39 -4.11 5.67
CA GLN A 247 -18.88 -3.12 4.72
C GLN A 247 -19.33 -3.79 3.41
N LEU A 248 -18.58 -4.76 2.90
CA LEU A 248 -19.00 -5.56 1.75
C LEU A 248 -20.25 -6.39 2.07
N ALA A 249 -20.28 -7.02 3.26
CA ALA A 249 -21.44 -7.79 3.71
C ALA A 249 -22.72 -6.97 3.71
N GLU A 250 -22.67 -5.72 4.14
CA GLU A 250 -23.83 -4.81 4.17
C GLU A 250 -24.18 -4.27 2.78
N SER A 251 -23.19 -3.79 2.02
CA SER A 251 -23.40 -3.10 0.73
C SER A 251 -23.70 -4.05 -0.44
N ALA A 252 -23.29 -5.32 -0.35
CA ALA A 252 -23.37 -6.29 -1.45
C ALA A 252 -24.10 -7.59 -1.09
N SER A 253 -24.85 -7.67 0.00
CA SER A 253 -25.48 -8.91 0.48
C SER A 253 -26.27 -9.66 -0.59
N GLY A 254 -27.07 -8.94 -1.39
CA GLY A 254 -27.84 -9.53 -2.49
C GLY A 254 -26.97 -10.02 -3.65
N ALA A 255 -25.90 -9.30 -3.99
CA ALA A 255 -24.95 -9.70 -5.04
C ALA A 255 -24.13 -10.92 -4.59
N LEU A 256 -23.68 -10.94 -3.34
CA LEU A 256 -22.95 -12.07 -2.75
C LEU A 256 -23.73 -13.37 -2.86
N THR A 257 -24.97 -13.39 -2.34
CA THR A 257 -25.83 -14.59 -2.38
C THR A 257 -26.07 -15.06 -3.80
N ARG A 258 -26.39 -14.14 -4.71
CA ARG A 258 -26.66 -14.49 -6.11
C ARG A 258 -25.43 -14.95 -6.86
N THR A 259 -24.26 -14.37 -6.58
CA THR A 259 -22.98 -14.82 -7.14
C THR A 259 -22.63 -16.22 -6.64
N GLU A 260 -22.87 -16.51 -5.37
CA GLU A 260 -22.66 -17.84 -4.79
C GLU A 260 -23.56 -18.90 -5.45
N GLU A 261 -24.84 -18.58 -5.67
CA GLU A 261 -25.83 -19.46 -6.27
C GLU A 261 -25.67 -19.61 -7.80
N SER A 262 -25.04 -18.63 -8.45
CA SER A 262 -25.00 -18.51 -9.92
C SER A 262 -24.43 -19.73 -10.62
N LEU A 263 -23.33 -20.31 -10.10
CA LEU A 263 -22.69 -21.49 -10.69
C LEU A 263 -23.61 -22.71 -10.72
N MET A 264 -24.35 -22.89 -9.63
CA MET A 264 -25.31 -23.99 -9.52
C MET A 264 -26.55 -23.72 -10.40
N THR A 265 -27.00 -22.48 -10.47
CA THR A 265 -28.09 -22.07 -11.37
C THR A 265 -27.74 -22.33 -12.83
N VAL A 266 -26.51 -21.94 -13.26
CA VAL A 266 -26.04 -22.18 -14.62
C VAL A 266 -25.85 -23.67 -14.89
N ARG A 267 -25.35 -24.42 -13.90
CA ARG A 267 -25.24 -25.88 -14.01
C ARG A 267 -26.60 -26.53 -14.24
N ASP A 268 -27.60 -26.16 -13.43
CA ASP A 268 -28.93 -26.73 -13.50
C ASP A 268 -29.62 -26.32 -14.82
N GLU A 269 -29.42 -25.09 -15.28
CA GLU A 269 -29.89 -24.59 -16.58
C GLU A 269 -29.27 -25.38 -17.74
N LEU A 270 -27.96 -25.63 -17.68
CA LEU A 270 -27.25 -26.43 -18.66
C LEU A 270 -27.73 -27.89 -18.70
N ASP A 271 -27.94 -28.49 -17.54
CA ASP A 271 -28.44 -29.86 -17.43
C ASP A 271 -29.86 -29.98 -17.96
N LEU A 272 -30.76 -29.11 -17.48
CA LEU A 272 -32.17 -29.16 -17.80
C LEU A 272 -32.46 -28.94 -19.28
N ASN A 273 -31.74 -28.00 -19.91
CA ASN A 273 -32.07 -27.51 -21.25
C ASN A 273 -31.12 -27.98 -22.35
N VAL A 274 -29.91 -28.49 -22.00
CA VAL A 274 -28.89 -28.85 -22.98
C VAL A 274 -28.42 -30.29 -22.86
N ILE A 275 -28.12 -30.76 -21.61
CA ILE A 275 -27.50 -32.10 -21.40
C ILE A 275 -28.57 -33.20 -21.42
N THR A 276 -29.61 -33.05 -20.57
CA THR A 276 -30.63 -34.10 -20.36
C THR A 276 -31.61 -34.26 -21.52
N PRO A 277 -32.06 -33.20 -22.22
CA PRO A 277 -33.05 -33.36 -23.27
C PRO A 277 -32.54 -34.12 -24.50
N MET A 278 -33.32 -35.09 -24.98
CA MET A 278 -33.04 -35.76 -26.26
C MET A 278 -33.23 -34.86 -27.50
N ARG A 279 -33.98 -33.79 -27.36
CA ARG A 279 -34.22 -32.77 -28.38
C ARG A 279 -34.08 -31.40 -27.71
N LEU A 280 -33.29 -30.54 -28.31
CA LEU A 280 -33.07 -29.18 -27.82
C LEU A 280 -34.17 -28.27 -28.40
N GLU A 281 -35.06 -27.77 -27.54
CA GLU A 281 -36.21 -26.97 -27.97
C GLU A 281 -36.10 -25.51 -27.46
N LEU A 282 -35.24 -25.26 -26.46
CA LEU A 282 -35.04 -23.91 -25.89
C LEU A 282 -34.33 -23.03 -26.93
N PRO A 283 -34.86 -21.85 -27.27
CA PRO A 283 -34.12 -20.86 -28.06
C PRO A 283 -32.82 -20.48 -27.36
N TRP A 284 -31.72 -20.44 -28.10
CA TRP A 284 -30.41 -20.07 -27.50
C TRP A 284 -30.43 -18.70 -26.85
N GLN A 285 -31.27 -17.77 -27.30
CA GLN A 285 -31.43 -16.44 -26.75
C GLN A 285 -31.95 -16.48 -25.29
N GLU A 286 -32.93 -17.36 -24.97
CA GLU A 286 -33.46 -17.51 -23.62
C GLU A 286 -32.43 -18.12 -22.69
N PHE A 287 -31.66 -19.10 -23.16
CA PHE A 287 -30.54 -19.66 -22.45
C PHE A 287 -29.46 -18.60 -22.16
N ASP A 288 -29.09 -17.84 -23.19
CA ASP A 288 -28.11 -16.75 -23.07
C ASP A 288 -28.58 -15.67 -22.09
N GLU A 289 -29.87 -15.27 -22.14
CA GLU A 289 -30.42 -14.29 -21.19
C GLU A 289 -30.30 -14.77 -19.76
N THR A 290 -30.63 -16.03 -19.48
CA THR A 290 -30.52 -16.64 -18.15
C THR A 290 -29.08 -16.66 -17.67
N VAL A 291 -28.15 -17.17 -18.50
CA VAL A 291 -26.72 -17.26 -18.13
C VAL A 291 -26.10 -15.87 -17.99
N SER A 292 -26.41 -14.94 -18.89
CA SER A 292 -25.92 -13.56 -18.84
C SER A 292 -26.41 -12.81 -17.60
N ALA A 293 -27.64 -13.05 -17.16
CA ALA A 293 -28.14 -12.52 -15.89
C ALA A 293 -27.31 -13.03 -14.69
N GLN A 294 -26.90 -14.31 -14.70
CA GLN A 294 -26.00 -14.84 -13.66
C GLN A 294 -24.62 -14.18 -13.72
N MET A 295 -24.09 -13.93 -14.91
CA MET A 295 -22.82 -13.22 -15.09
C MET A 295 -22.85 -11.77 -14.56
N GLY A 296 -23.97 -11.08 -14.71
CA GLY A 296 -24.17 -9.72 -14.19
C GLY A 296 -24.04 -9.59 -12.66
N TYR A 297 -24.22 -10.70 -11.92
CA TYR A 297 -24.00 -10.69 -10.46
C TYR A 297 -22.51 -10.60 -10.13
N TYR A 298 -21.63 -11.21 -10.94
CA TYR A 298 -20.18 -11.07 -10.80
C TYR A 298 -19.75 -9.63 -11.02
N ASP A 299 -20.27 -8.96 -12.06
CA ASP A 299 -19.96 -7.56 -12.36
C ASP A 299 -20.40 -6.66 -11.20
N THR A 300 -21.62 -6.86 -10.70
CA THR A 300 -22.16 -6.11 -9.56
C THR A 300 -21.32 -6.32 -8.31
N LEU A 301 -20.89 -7.56 -8.05
CA LEU A 301 -20.06 -7.87 -6.88
C LEU A 301 -18.66 -7.28 -7.03
N SER A 302 -18.04 -7.40 -8.21
CA SER A 302 -16.74 -6.79 -8.52
C SER A 302 -16.77 -5.28 -8.31
N ASP A 303 -17.76 -4.57 -8.85
CA ASP A 303 -17.90 -3.13 -8.67
C ASP A 303 -18.02 -2.75 -7.18
N ARG A 304 -18.79 -3.52 -6.38
CA ARG A 304 -18.90 -3.29 -4.93
C ARG A 304 -17.59 -3.54 -4.19
N ILE A 305 -16.84 -4.55 -4.61
CA ILE A 305 -15.50 -4.80 -4.05
C ILE A 305 -14.57 -3.63 -4.37
N PHE A 306 -14.56 -3.14 -5.60
CA PHE A 306 -13.77 -1.97 -5.98
C PHE A 306 -14.14 -0.74 -5.17
N ASP A 307 -15.44 -0.47 -4.97
CA ASP A 307 -15.93 0.64 -4.14
C ASP A 307 -15.41 0.56 -2.69
N VAL A 308 -15.49 -0.63 -2.08
CA VAL A 308 -15.03 -0.86 -0.70
C VAL A 308 -13.52 -0.69 -0.59
N VAL A 309 -12.76 -1.28 -1.51
CA VAL A 309 -11.29 -1.17 -1.50
C VAL A 309 -10.85 0.28 -1.74
N ALA A 310 -11.50 0.99 -2.68
CA ALA A 310 -11.25 2.41 -2.95
C ALA A 310 -11.50 3.25 -1.69
N GLY A 311 -12.65 3.09 -1.05
CA GLY A 311 -12.99 3.79 0.19
C GLY A 311 -11.97 3.53 1.30
N ASN A 312 -11.57 2.28 1.50
CA ASN A 312 -10.55 1.90 2.49
C ASN A 312 -9.20 2.56 2.22
N LEU A 313 -8.77 2.61 0.95
CA LEU A 313 -7.50 3.24 0.55
C LEU A 313 -7.56 4.77 0.70
N GLU A 314 -8.64 5.41 0.27
CA GLU A 314 -8.86 6.85 0.39
C GLU A 314 -8.91 7.30 1.87
N ASP A 315 -9.63 6.59 2.71
CA ASP A 315 -9.70 6.83 4.15
C ASP A 315 -8.32 6.72 4.82
N ARG A 316 -7.54 5.73 4.42
CA ARG A 316 -6.17 5.56 4.93
C ARG A 316 -5.24 6.64 4.41
N LEU A 317 -5.36 7.04 3.15
CA LEU A 317 -4.60 8.14 2.56
C LEU A 317 -4.92 9.46 3.28
N ALA A 318 -6.20 9.75 3.53
CA ALA A 318 -6.63 10.93 4.26
C ALA A 318 -6.05 10.97 5.69
N ARG A 319 -6.13 9.85 6.42
CA ARG A 319 -5.55 9.72 7.77
C ARG A 319 -4.04 9.91 7.77
N GLN A 320 -3.31 9.27 6.85
CA GLN A 320 -1.86 9.41 6.76
C GLN A 320 -1.41 10.80 6.33
N THR A 321 -2.12 11.42 5.41
CA THR A 321 -1.87 12.80 4.99
C THR A 321 -2.12 13.77 6.15
N GLY A 322 -3.19 13.57 6.91
CA GLY A 322 -3.48 14.33 8.13
C GLY A 322 -2.38 14.16 9.18
N GLN A 323 -1.96 12.95 9.46
CA GLN A 323 -0.85 12.66 10.40
C GLN A 323 0.46 13.29 9.94
N ARG A 324 0.81 13.18 8.65
CA ARG A 324 1.99 13.82 8.05
C ARG A 324 1.96 15.32 8.26
N THR A 325 0.82 15.96 7.96
CA THR A 325 0.65 17.40 8.10
C THR A 325 0.79 17.84 9.56
N LEU A 326 0.18 17.11 10.49
CA LEU A 326 0.28 17.38 11.92
C LEU A 326 1.72 17.26 12.43
N ILE A 327 2.43 16.20 12.03
CA ILE A 327 3.84 15.98 12.39
C ILE A 327 4.71 17.11 11.80
N LEU A 328 4.50 17.51 10.55
CA LEU A 328 5.21 18.61 9.90
C LEU A 328 5.00 19.93 10.65
N VAL A 329 3.76 20.26 10.99
CA VAL A 329 3.42 21.48 11.73
C VAL A 329 4.05 21.46 13.11
N ALA A 330 3.95 20.35 13.84
CA ALA A 330 4.56 20.19 15.16
C ALA A 330 6.09 20.34 15.09
N LEU A 331 6.71 19.75 14.08
CA LEU A 331 8.17 19.79 13.88
C LEU A 331 8.66 21.20 13.55
N ILE A 332 7.92 21.92 12.67
CA ILE A 332 8.20 23.33 12.38
C ILE A 332 8.04 24.18 13.62
N ALA A 333 6.97 23.98 14.40
CA ALA A 333 6.73 24.73 15.63
C ALA A 333 7.87 24.50 16.64
N VAL A 334 8.29 23.26 16.86
CA VAL A 334 9.42 22.93 17.74
C VAL A 334 10.71 23.57 17.23
N MET A 335 10.99 23.47 15.90
CA MET A 335 12.19 24.11 15.32
C MET A 335 12.18 25.63 15.51
N LEU A 336 11.03 26.29 15.32
CA LEU A 336 10.90 27.72 15.54
C LEU A 336 11.18 28.10 16.99
N VAL A 337 10.63 27.34 17.96
CA VAL A 337 10.89 27.55 19.38
C VAL A 337 12.36 27.34 19.71
N VAL A 338 12.99 26.27 19.20
CA VAL A 338 14.41 26.02 19.41
C VAL A 338 15.27 27.15 18.85
N VAL A 339 14.99 27.58 17.60
CA VAL A 339 15.73 28.69 16.97
C VAL A 339 15.50 30.00 17.75
N TYR A 340 14.26 30.29 18.16
CA TYR A 340 13.93 31.48 18.93
C TYR A 340 14.71 31.50 20.27
N LEU A 341 14.65 30.41 21.03
CA LEU A 341 15.37 30.30 22.32
C LEU A 341 16.87 30.36 22.11
N TYR A 342 17.39 29.72 21.06
CA TYR A 342 18.80 29.73 20.71
C TYR A 342 19.31 31.15 20.40
N VAL A 343 18.58 31.87 19.51
CA VAL A 343 18.92 33.26 19.16
C VAL A 343 18.85 34.15 20.39
N GLY A 344 17.81 33.99 21.23
CA GLY A 344 17.68 34.73 22.48
C GLY A 344 18.85 34.47 23.42
N PHE A 345 19.21 33.20 23.59
CA PHE A 345 20.36 32.82 24.44
C PHE A 345 21.70 33.36 23.88
N PHE A 346 21.92 33.16 22.56
CA PHE A 346 23.13 33.68 21.89
C PHE A 346 23.26 35.19 22.00
N MET A 347 22.16 35.93 21.77
CA MET A 347 22.17 37.39 21.91
C MET A 347 22.39 37.84 23.36
N SER A 348 21.74 37.18 24.30
CA SER A 348 21.92 37.46 25.72
C SER A 348 23.38 37.31 26.14
N VAL A 349 24.00 36.19 25.83
CA VAL A 349 25.41 35.92 26.14
C VAL A 349 26.34 36.88 25.41
N ARG A 350 26.10 37.13 24.12
CA ARG A 350 26.93 38.03 23.31
C ARG A 350 26.89 39.48 23.82
N ILE A 351 25.69 39.97 24.12
CA ILE A 351 25.51 41.33 24.69
C ILE A 351 26.24 41.45 26.04
N ALA A 352 26.07 40.46 26.88
CA ALA A 352 26.73 40.45 28.19
C ALA A 352 28.25 40.47 28.06
N ILE A 353 28.83 39.61 27.23
CA ILE A 353 30.29 39.56 27.01
C ILE A 353 30.82 40.84 26.39
N ASN A 354 30.15 41.43 25.40
CA ASN A 354 30.56 42.68 24.77
C ASN A 354 30.56 43.82 25.81
N ARG A 355 29.49 43.97 26.62
CA ARG A 355 29.41 44.98 27.67
C ARG A 355 30.49 44.76 28.73
N PHE A 356 30.76 43.51 29.09
CA PHE A 356 31.79 43.15 30.00
C PHE A 356 33.19 43.53 29.48
N SER A 357 33.47 43.21 28.20
CA SER A 357 34.74 43.54 27.53
C SER A 357 34.97 45.05 27.44
N GLU A 358 33.91 45.81 27.10
CA GLU A 358 33.94 47.26 27.03
C GLU A 358 34.21 47.89 28.43
N ALA A 359 33.46 47.46 29.43
CA ALA A 359 33.65 47.91 30.79
C ALA A 359 35.05 47.59 31.33
N ALA A 360 35.55 46.38 31.02
CA ALA A 360 36.90 45.96 31.44
C ALA A 360 38.00 46.84 30.78
N ARG A 361 37.81 47.23 29.50
CA ARG A 361 38.71 48.16 28.83
C ARG A 361 38.72 49.55 29.43
N ASN A 362 37.52 50.06 29.81
CA ASN A 362 37.37 51.36 30.43
C ASN A 362 38.03 51.39 31.79
N VAL A 363 37.77 50.34 32.62
CA VAL A 363 38.44 50.18 33.92
C VAL A 363 39.98 50.08 33.77
N ALA A 364 40.45 49.32 32.76
CA ALA A 364 41.89 49.22 32.49
C ALA A 364 42.49 50.53 31.97
N ALA A 365 41.69 51.42 31.37
CA ALA A 365 42.10 52.77 30.97
C ALA A 365 42.04 53.78 32.13
N GLY A 366 41.63 53.36 33.33
CA GLY A 366 41.61 54.21 34.53
C GLY A 366 40.24 54.83 34.82
N ASP A 367 39.19 54.54 34.06
CA ASP A 367 37.82 55.00 34.35
C ASP A 367 37.15 54.03 35.35
N MET A 368 37.30 54.29 36.61
CA MET A 368 36.71 53.51 37.72
C MET A 368 35.26 53.89 37.99
N THR A 369 34.63 54.73 37.14
CA THR A 369 33.20 55.06 37.28
C THR A 369 32.32 54.17 36.38
N THR A 370 32.95 53.36 35.55
CA THR A 370 32.26 52.46 34.64
C THR A 370 31.57 51.30 35.37
N HIS A 371 30.24 51.25 35.24
CA HIS A 371 29.43 50.14 35.78
C HIS A 371 28.75 49.41 34.65
N ILE A 372 28.78 48.08 34.72
CA ILE A 372 28.03 47.23 33.82
C ILE A 372 26.59 47.17 34.30
N ARG A 373 25.63 47.50 33.43
CA ARG A 373 24.19 47.30 33.65
C ARG A 373 23.69 46.22 32.72
N LEU A 374 23.51 45.00 33.27
CA LEU A 374 22.85 43.91 32.59
C LEU A 374 21.51 43.64 33.28
N ASN A 375 20.47 43.40 32.50
CA ASN A 375 19.19 42.94 33.02
C ASN A 375 19.12 41.42 33.22
N ASN A 376 20.27 40.76 33.11
CA ASN A 376 20.42 39.32 33.28
C ASN A 376 20.34 38.97 34.77
N ARG A 377 19.62 37.92 35.08
CA ARG A 377 19.40 37.40 36.42
C ARG A 377 20.05 36.02 36.59
N ASP A 378 20.94 35.66 35.67
CA ASP A 378 21.73 34.43 35.61
C ASP A 378 23.16 34.69 36.10
N GLU A 379 24.05 33.72 35.89
CA GLU A 379 25.48 33.77 36.27
C GLU A 379 26.22 34.96 35.62
N LEU A 380 25.72 35.47 34.50
CA LEU A 380 26.27 36.68 33.86
C LEU A 380 25.86 37.93 34.61
N GLY A 381 24.68 37.92 35.24
CA GLY A 381 24.26 38.97 36.18
C GLY A 381 25.11 39.00 37.45
N GLU A 382 25.41 37.83 37.98
CA GLU A 382 26.31 37.65 39.15
C GLU A 382 27.74 38.11 38.80
N LEU A 383 28.26 37.66 37.64
CA LEU A 383 29.54 38.12 37.12
C LEU A 383 29.60 39.63 36.96
N THR A 384 28.49 40.23 36.47
CA THR A 384 28.36 41.67 36.34
C THR A 384 28.38 42.39 37.68
N SER A 385 27.67 41.82 38.66
CA SER A 385 27.69 42.31 40.02
C SER A 385 29.09 42.23 40.63
N GLU A 386 29.77 41.10 40.46
CA GLU A 386 31.13 40.89 40.93
C GLU A 386 32.15 41.82 40.24
N PHE A 387 31.97 42.03 38.92
CA PHE A 387 32.79 43.00 38.20
C PHE A 387 32.58 44.42 38.70
N ASN A 388 31.32 44.85 38.87
CA ASN A 388 31.00 46.18 39.42
C ASN A 388 31.55 46.32 40.85
N ASN A 389 31.36 45.28 41.68
CA ASN A 389 31.92 45.20 43.01
C ASN A 389 33.45 45.31 43.00
N MET A 390 34.10 44.62 42.03
CA MET A 390 35.56 44.73 41.88
C MET A 390 35.99 46.14 41.49
N THR A 391 35.25 46.77 40.53
CA THR A 391 35.54 48.14 40.08
C THR A 391 35.35 49.12 41.23
N ASP A 392 34.24 48.97 42.00
CA ASP A 392 34.00 49.80 43.17
C ASP A 392 35.08 49.63 44.24
N ARG A 393 35.51 48.37 44.50
CA ARG A 393 36.58 48.09 45.46
C ARG A 393 37.92 48.67 45.03
N ILE A 394 38.22 48.58 43.67
CA ILE A 394 39.43 49.20 43.14
C ILE A 394 39.32 50.74 43.32
N ALA A 395 38.16 51.33 42.97
CA ALA A 395 37.89 52.74 43.17
C ALA A 395 38.01 53.16 44.64
N GLU A 396 37.57 52.31 45.55
CA GLU A 396 37.60 52.51 46.96
C GLU A 396 39.04 52.31 47.53
N LEU A 397 39.78 51.28 47.04
CA LEU A 397 41.19 51.13 47.27
C LEU A 397 42.00 52.35 46.83
N VAL A 398 41.68 52.83 45.63
CA VAL A 398 42.33 54.04 45.11
C VAL A 398 41.96 55.28 45.95
N ARG A 399 40.70 55.36 46.43
CA ARG A 399 40.28 56.42 47.32
C ARG A 399 40.72 56.17 48.77
N SER A 400 40.78 54.91 49.26
CA SER A 400 41.11 54.52 50.64
C SER A 400 42.61 54.57 50.93
N VAL A 401 43.46 54.58 49.92
CA VAL A 401 44.83 55.04 50.06
C VAL A 401 44.84 56.50 50.54
N GLY A 402 43.71 57.21 50.43
CA GLY A 402 43.48 58.59 50.91
C GLY A 402 42.66 58.75 52.21
N SER A 403 41.86 57.78 52.62
CA SER A 403 41.10 57.94 53.90
C SER A 403 40.62 56.60 54.44
N THR A 404 41.39 56.01 55.24
CA THR A 404 41.09 54.78 55.94
C THR A 404 40.18 55.02 57.15
N THR A 405 39.09 54.37 57.27
CA THR A 405 38.45 53.80 58.50
C THR A 405 36.93 53.94 58.60
N ALA A 406 36.26 54.76 57.77
CA ALA A 406 34.81 54.96 57.97
C ALA A 406 33.92 53.96 57.16
N ASP A 407 34.47 53.23 56.22
CA ASP A 407 33.67 52.48 55.18
C ASP A 407 33.46 50.99 55.49
N VAL A 408 34.09 50.42 56.49
CA VAL A 408 33.95 48.99 56.82
C VAL A 408 32.51 48.64 57.25
N ASP A 409 31.83 49.57 57.94
CA ASP A 409 30.48 49.33 58.45
C ASP A 409 29.41 49.37 57.33
N GLN A 410 29.65 50.22 56.30
CA GLN A 410 28.75 50.30 55.16
C GLN A 410 28.92 49.10 54.19
N GLN A 411 30.09 48.48 54.19
CA GLN A 411 30.43 47.32 53.43
C GLN A 411 29.67 46.05 53.87
N ALA A 412 29.49 45.91 55.22
CA ALA A 412 28.76 44.75 55.76
C ALA A 412 27.28 44.72 55.40
N VAL A 413 26.64 45.89 55.26
CA VAL A 413 25.25 46.02 54.88
C VAL A 413 25.05 45.64 53.37
N ARG A 414 26.02 46.04 52.52
CA ARG A 414 25.95 45.71 51.07
C ARG A 414 26.12 44.22 50.80
N VAL A 415 26.89 43.51 51.55
CA VAL A 415 27.08 42.06 51.45
C VAL A 415 25.79 41.32 51.76
N ASN A 416 25.00 41.82 52.71
CA ASN A 416 23.74 41.21 53.11
C ASN A 416 22.66 41.35 52.05
N ASP A 417 22.58 42.52 51.38
CA ASP A 417 21.64 42.75 50.30
C ASP A 417 21.99 41.92 49.04
N THR A 418 23.30 41.75 48.76
CA THR A 418 23.78 40.95 47.66
C THR A 418 23.50 39.45 47.89
N ALA A 419 23.65 38.98 49.12
CA ALA A 419 23.32 37.59 49.49
C ALA A 419 21.80 37.31 49.36
N SER A 420 20.97 38.30 49.72
CA SER A 420 19.52 38.21 49.56
C SER A 420 19.09 38.20 48.08
N ALA A 421 19.71 39.04 47.23
CA ALA A 421 19.44 39.06 45.78
C ALA A 421 19.89 37.76 45.10
N ASN A 422 21.00 37.18 45.54
CA ASN A 422 21.52 35.93 45.02
C ASN A 422 20.59 34.73 45.37
N SER A 423 20.04 34.73 46.60
CA SER A 423 19.07 33.71 47.02
C SER A 423 17.76 33.74 46.14
N GLN A 424 17.33 34.94 45.75
CA GLN A 424 16.16 35.09 44.86
C GLN A 424 16.49 34.69 43.40
N ALA A 425 17.73 34.90 42.95
CA ALA A 425 18.14 34.49 41.58
C ALA A 425 18.25 32.96 41.47
N VAL A 426 18.81 32.29 42.49
CA VAL A 426 18.89 30.81 42.55
C VAL A 426 17.51 30.17 42.60
N ALA A 427 16.55 30.78 43.34
CA ALA A 427 15.18 30.28 43.38
C ALA A 427 14.50 30.30 41.98
N ARG A 428 14.75 31.36 41.18
CA ARG A 428 14.21 31.46 39.82
C ARG A 428 14.90 30.50 38.84
N GLN A 429 16.19 30.30 38.97
CA GLN A 429 16.93 29.33 38.15
C GLN A 429 16.46 27.89 38.39
N MET A 430 16.05 27.57 39.64
CA MET A 430 15.44 26.26 39.94
C MET A 430 14.09 26.07 39.27
N GLU A 431 13.29 27.14 39.15
CA GLU A 431 11.97 27.10 38.46
C GLU A 431 12.14 26.88 36.94
N GLU A 432 13.08 27.61 36.30
CA GLU A 432 13.39 27.43 34.88
C GLU A 432 13.96 26.04 34.58
N THR A 433 14.81 25.50 35.47
CA THR A 433 15.32 24.12 35.36
C THR A 433 14.19 23.10 35.50
N GLY A 434 13.17 23.39 36.32
CA GLY A 434 11.95 22.59 36.43
C GLY A 434 11.17 22.52 35.12
N GLN A 435 10.99 23.65 34.44
CA GLN A 435 10.29 23.71 33.14
C GLN A 435 11.06 22.97 32.03
N ILE A 436 12.40 23.05 32.04
CA ILE A 436 13.24 22.29 31.11
C ILE A 436 13.09 20.77 31.35
N ASN A 437 13.04 20.34 32.60
CA ASN A 437 12.83 18.93 32.95
C ASN A 437 11.45 18.42 32.52
N GLU A 438 10.42 19.26 32.62
CA GLU A 438 9.07 18.92 32.17
C GLU A 438 9.00 18.79 30.64
N ALA A 439 9.65 19.73 29.90
CA ALA A 439 9.79 19.66 28.46
C ALA A 439 10.58 18.43 27.98
N MET A 440 11.63 18.04 28.72
CA MET A 440 12.38 16.80 28.48
C MET A 440 11.53 15.56 28.78
N GLY A 441 10.66 15.63 29.78
CA GLY A 441 9.70 14.57 30.07
C GLY A 441 8.73 14.34 28.91
N GLN A 442 8.19 15.42 28.36
CA GLN A 442 7.30 15.36 27.17
C GLN A 442 8.03 14.83 25.92
N MET A 443 9.32 15.18 25.77
CA MET A 443 10.13 14.65 24.67
C MET A 443 10.36 13.14 24.79
N VAL A 444 10.61 12.65 26.00
CA VAL A 444 10.74 11.20 26.27
C VAL A 444 9.42 10.46 25.96
N GLU A 445 8.29 11.08 26.32
CA GLU A 445 6.97 10.50 26.05
C GLU A 445 6.69 10.42 24.54
N ALA A 446 7.03 11.48 23.79
CA ALA A 446 6.93 11.50 22.33
C ALA A 446 7.85 10.44 21.66
N VAL A 447 9.09 10.27 22.18
CA VAL A 447 10.00 9.23 21.69
C VAL A 447 9.45 7.82 21.98
N ASN A 448 8.82 7.63 23.13
CA ASN A 448 8.19 6.35 23.46
C ASN A 448 7.00 6.06 22.54
N GLU A 449 6.18 7.07 22.21
CA GLU A 449 5.05 6.93 21.28
C GLU A 449 5.51 6.58 19.86
N VAL A 450 6.62 7.20 19.41
CA VAL A 450 7.26 6.84 18.12
C VAL A 450 7.79 5.41 18.17
N THR A 451 8.40 5.00 19.29
CA THR A 451 8.94 3.64 19.46
C THR A 451 7.81 2.59 19.46
N GLU A 452 6.71 2.88 20.14
CA GLU A 452 5.53 2.01 20.16
C GLU A 452 4.87 1.92 18.77
N SER A 453 4.87 3.04 18.04
CA SER A 453 4.39 3.06 16.65
C SER A 453 5.27 2.22 15.72
N ALA A 454 6.59 2.29 15.92
CA ALA A 454 7.55 1.47 15.17
C ALA A 454 7.39 -0.04 15.48
N HIS A 455 7.13 -0.38 16.76
CA HIS A 455 6.84 -1.77 17.13
C HIS A 455 5.56 -2.28 16.48
N ARG A 456 4.49 -1.48 16.45
CA ARG A 456 3.25 -1.87 15.75
C ARG A 456 3.45 -2.09 14.26
N VAL A 457 4.31 -1.29 13.64
CA VAL A 457 4.68 -1.47 12.21
C VAL A 457 5.47 -2.76 12.02
N ALA A 458 6.43 -3.06 12.92
CA ALA A 458 7.22 -4.28 12.88
C ALA A 458 6.34 -5.54 13.08
N ASP A 459 5.42 -5.49 14.04
CA ASP A 459 4.47 -6.59 14.29
C ASP A 459 3.54 -6.81 13.09
N SER A 460 3.09 -5.72 12.47
CA SER A 460 2.27 -5.78 11.26
C SER A 460 3.04 -6.39 10.07
N ALA A 461 4.33 -6.04 9.95
CA ALA A 461 5.20 -6.61 8.94
C ALA A 461 5.44 -8.11 9.19
N GLY A 462 5.67 -8.49 10.46
CA GLY A 462 5.84 -9.90 10.85
C GLY A 462 4.57 -10.74 10.64
N ASN A 463 3.41 -10.13 10.81
CA ASN A 463 2.15 -10.81 10.51
C ASN A 463 1.94 -10.98 8.99
N ALA A 464 2.29 -9.95 8.21
CA ALA A 464 2.24 -10.04 6.75
C ALA A 464 3.21 -11.10 6.19
N GLU A 465 4.39 -11.25 6.80
CA GLU A 465 5.35 -12.32 6.45
C GLU A 465 4.76 -13.71 6.72
N LYS A 466 4.14 -13.89 7.89
CA LYS A 466 3.46 -15.16 8.24
C LYS A 466 2.29 -15.49 7.32
N ASP A 467 1.53 -14.46 6.92
CA ASP A 467 0.42 -14.67 6.00
C ASP A 467 0.91 -14.96 4.58
N THR A 468 2.05 -14.36 4.19
CA THR A 468 2.72 -14.69 2.92
C THR A 468 3.24 -16.12 2.90
N GLU A 469 3.83 -16.58 4.03
CA GLU A 469 4.32 -17.96 4.14
C GLU A 469 3.17 -18.98 4.12
N LYS A 470 2.06 -18.68 4.81
CA LYS A 470 0.86 -19.51 4.69
C LYS A 470 0.29 -19.50 3.26
N GLY A 471 0.32 -18.33 2.61
CA GLY A 471 -0.06 -18.25 1.20
C GLY A 471 0.81 -19.13 0.30
N ARG A 472 2.12 -19.13 0.55
CA ARG A 472 3.08 -20.02 -0.15
C ARG A 472 2.78 -21.49 0.10
N GLU A 473 2.46 -21.84 1.34
CA GLU A 473 2.11 -23.22 1.70
C GLU A 473 0.84 -23.67 0.98
N VAL A 474 -0.20 -22.81 0.96
CA VAL A 474 -1.43 -23.09 0.22
C VAL A 474 -1.19 -23.19 -1.29
N VAL A 475 -0.33 -22.31 -1.84
CA VAL A 475 0.05 -22.40 -3.26
C VAL A 475 0.83 -23.68 -3.54
N ALA A 476 1.76 -24.05 -2.64
CA ALA A 476 2.53 -25.29 -2.78
C ALA A 476 1.61 -26.52 -2.73
N ASP A 477 0.65 -26.52 -1.81
CA ASP A 477 -0.34 -27.60 -1.68
C ASP A 477 -1.28 -27.65 -2.89
N THR A 478 -1.65 -26.49 -3.41
CA THR A 478 -2.43 -26.38 -4.64
C THR A 478 -1.65 -26.94 -5.85
N VAL A 479 -0.35 -26.57 -5.96
CA VAL A 479 0.52 -27.10 -7.03
C VAL A 479 0.71 -28.61 -6.88
N ALA A 480 0.88 -29.10 -5.65
CA ALA A 480 0.96 -30.53 -5.39
C ALA A 480 -0.34 -31.25 -5.79
N THR A 481 -1.49 -30.63 -5.49
CA THR A 481 -2.80 -31.16 -5.86
C THR A 481 -3.01 -31.16 -7.38
N ILE A 482 -2.58 -30.08 -8.06
CA ILE A 482 -2.62 -29.99 -9.53
C ILE A 482 -1.72 -31.07 -10.15
N ASN A 483 -0.50 -31.26 -9.61
CA ASN A 483 0.40 -32.28 -10.10
C ASN A 483 -0.14 -33.70 -9.87
N ARG A 484 -0.82 -33.93 -8.73
CA ARG A 484 -1.51 -35.21 -8.49
C ARG A 484 -2.66 -35.39 -9.47
N LEU A 485 -3.44 -34.34 -9.71
CA LEU A 485 -4.52 -34.37 -10.68
C LEU A 485 -3.99 -34.63 -12.11
N ALA A 486 -2.88 -33.96 -12.46
CA ALA A 486 -2.22 -34.19 -13.75
C ALA A 486 -1.76 -35.64 -13.90
N THR A 487 -1.25 -36.24 -12.80
CA THR A 487 -0.84 -37.64 -12.76
C THR A 487 -2.05 -38.59 -12.88
N GLU A 488 -3.15 -38.26 -12.20
CA GLU A 488 -4.41 -39.02 -12.30
C GLU A 488 -5.02 -38.92 -13.71
N ILE A 489 -4.97 -37.72 -14.31
CA ILE A 489 -5.40 -37.53 -15.70
C ILE A 489 -4.53 -38.32 -16.66
N ALA A 490 -3.19 -38.30 -16.47
CA ALA A 490 -2.29 -39.10 -17.28
C ALA A 490 -2.60 -40.59 -17.14
N GLY A 491 -2.91 -41.04 -15.91
CA GLY A 491 -3.35 -42.42 -15.65
C GLY A 491 -4.69 -42.75 -16.32
N ALA A 492 -5.62 -41.82 -16.31
CA ALA A 492 -6.91 -41.97 -16.98
C ALA A 492 -6.76 -42.05 -18.51
N VAL A 493 -5.86 -41.24 -19.06
CA VAL A 493 -5.52 -41.29 -20.51
C VAL A 493 -4.93 -42.66 -20.87
N ASP A 494 -4.05 -43.19 -19.98
CA ASP A 494 -3.48 -44.51 -20.20
C ASP A 494 -4.55 -45.61 -20.16
N VAL A 495 -5.48 -45.51 -19.24
CA VAL A 495 -6.64 -46.41 -19.16
C VAL A 495 -7.52 -46.31 -20.42
N ILE A 496 -7.79 -45.06 -20.90
CA ILE A 496 -8.56 -44.84 -22.12
C ILE A 496 -7.86 -45.43 -23.33
N ASN A 497 -6.54 -45.24 -23.42
CA ASN A 497 -5.75 -45.83 -24.49
C ASN A 497 -5.79 -47.36 -24.46
N ARG A 498 -5.78 -47.96 -23.26
CA ARG A 498 -5.95 -49.40 -23.09
C ARG A 498 -7.33 -49.88 -23.49
N VAL A 499 -8.38 -49.15 -23.09
CA VAL A 499 -9.77 -49.45 -23.50
C VAL A 499 -9.94 -49.29 -25.02
N SER A 500 -9.27 -48.31 -25.64
CA SER A 500 -9.26 -48.14 -27.09
C SER A 500 -8.59 -49.35 -27.76
N ALA A 501 -7.45 -49.79 -27.22
CA ALA A 501 -6.74 -50.98 -27.73
C ALA A 501 -7.56 -52.27 -27.55
N ASP A 502 -8.25 -52.38 -26.42
CA ASP A 502 -9.15 -53.51 -26.15
C ASP A 502 -10.40 -53.47 -27.06
N SER A 503 -10.93 -52.28 -27.39
CA SER A 503 -12.02 -52.10 -28.36
C SER A 503 -11.58 -52.48 -29.76
N ASP A 504 -10.36 -52.14 -30.14
CA ASP A 504 -9.83 -52.53 -31.45
C ASP A 504 -9.66 -54.05 -31.52
N ASN A 505 -9.22 -54.66 -30.42
CA ASN A 505 -9.14 -56.14 -30.32
C ASN A 505 -10.53 -56.80 -30.41
N ILE A 506 -11.55 -56.21 -29.75
CA ILE A 506 -12.93 -56.68 -29.85
C ILE A 506 -13.46 -56.55 -31.27
N SER A 507 -13.14 -55.41 -31.93
CA SER A 507 -13.52 -55.20 -33.32
C SER A 507 -12.91 -56.22 -34.24
N GLN A 508 -11.69 -56.60 -34.00
CA GLN A 508 -10.97 -57.61 -34.75
C GLN A 508 -11.59 -59.01 -34.56
N VAL A 509 -11.96 -59.35 -33.32
CA VAL A 509 -12.68 -60.60 -33.01
C VAL A 509 -14.06 -60.63 -33.64
N LEU A 510 -14.77 -59.48 -33.67
CA LEU A 510 -16.07 -59.41 -34.36
C LEU A 510 -15.97 -59.54 -35.86
N VAL A 511 -14.86 -59.14 -36.47
CA VAL A 511 -14.59 -59.37 -37.90
C VAL A 511 -14.33 -60.87 -38.17
N GLU A 512 -13.62 -61.56 -37.28
CA GLU A 512 -13.39 -62.99 -37.43
C GLU A 512 -14.66 -63.83 -37.19
N ILE A 513 -15.55 -63.44 -36.28
CA ILE A 513 -16.84 -64.09 -36.06
C ILE A 513 -17.81 -63.87 -37.26
N LYS A 514 -17.66 -62.78 -38.02
CA LYS A 514 -18.46 -62.51 -39.20
C LYS A 514 -17.99 -63.27 -40.42
N ALA A 515 -16.81 -63.91 -40.35
CA ALA A 515 -16.22 -64.72 -41.40
C ALA A 515 -16.45 -66.24 -41.22
N ILE A 516 -17.06 -66.67 -40.07
CA ILE A 516 -17.63 -67.97 -39.82
C ILE A 516 -19.13 -67.95 -40.12
#